data_66e3cd90c6e39e35979e52a787809aca
#
_entry.id   66e3cd90c6e39e35979e52a787809aca
#
_cell.length_a   1.000
_cell.length_b   1.000
_cell.length_c   1.000
_cell.angle_alpha   90.00
_cell.angle_beta   90.00
_cell.angle_gamma   90.00
#
_symmetry.space_group_name_H-M   'P 1'
#
loop_
_entity.id
_entity.type
_entity.pdbx_description
1 polymer ?
#
loop_
_entity_poly.entity_id
_entity_poly.type
_entity_poly.pdbx_seq_one_letter_code
_entity_poly.pdbx_strand_id
1 'polypeptide(L)'
;MKLKSLFLALCSAALLTACDKSNDTPTPTPPASADFDGLLFATSVTNPEGASGSCYLQAVPNLNTATYDNSNAIPTGFGTPIIVNGKNVYVLPDYMGQNKAVLTRYKVNKDRKFIPQGELTLPGGAGACNVVQVSNTKAYVAFQNLGKVMVFNPTTMTKTGEIDLNNLAHPDTRVAPATMLERDGLLYVGLSQFDAQWMPHHKMAELALIDTKTDKFVKHIKDEKHELSFATRPIDPYSMFMDEAGDIYVNCIGSFGLKPGFKGGILRIRKGQTDFDPDYVIDLSATTVEGLPTGADFLSAVYYGGNGKLYAYVNSYKLDPAGTSNPYGAKSSAPAIIDLKARTIRRIMDLPISNPHAVAVYAYKGKVIFGSANEKASGFYVYDPATGKSAGPVITVKGNPYAIVKY
;
A
#
# COMPACT_ATOMS: atom_id res chain seq x y z
N MET A 1 -77.37 -30.69 39.16
CA MET A 1 -77.69 -31.55 40.31
C MET A 1 -76.41 -31.80 41.06
N LYS A 2 -76.38 -31.42 42.36
CA LYS A 2 -75.53 -31.85 43.49
C LYS A 2 -74.03 -31.64 43.34
N LEU A 3 -73.38 -30.68 43.94
CA LEU A 3 -73.26 -30.28 45.40
C LEU A 3 -72.21 -31.14 46.17
N LYS A 4 -71.35 -30.43 46.82
CA LYS A 4 -70.60 -30.72 48.09
C LYS A 4 -69.17 -31.16 47.92
N SER A 5 -68.15 -30.74 48.65
CA SER A 5 -67.93 -29.80 49.80
C SER A 5 -66.45 -30.03 50.15
N LEU A 6 -65.73 -28.98 50.31
CA LEU A 6 -65.05 -28.56 51.54
C LEU A 6 -64.27 -29.61 52.33
N PHE A 7 -62.97 -29.47 52.42
CA PHE A 7 -62.30 -29.47 53.75
C PHE A 7 -60.94 -28.72 53.72
N LEU A 8 -60.83 -27.85 54.64
CA LEU A 8 -59.71 -26.98 55.00
C LEU A 8 -58.76 -27.78 55.93
N ALA A 9 -57.47 -27.75 55.67
CA ALA A 9 -56.49 -28.07 56.73
C ALA A 9 -55.25 -27.17 56.57
N LEU A 10 -55.13 -26.27 57.54
CA LEU A 10 -53.95 -25.46 57.79
C LEU A 10 -52.85 -26.40 58.39
N CYS A 11 -51.65 -26.31 57.85
CA CYS A 11 -50.44 -26.67 58.61
C CYS A 11 -49.32 -25.71 58.23
N SER A 12 -48.96 -24.92 59.21
CA SER A 12 -47.79 -24.07 59.25
C SER A 12 -46.52 -24.92 59.34
N ALA A 13 -45.52 -24.66 58.53
CA ALA A 13 -44.13 -25.02 58.86
C ALA A 13 -43.14 -24.20 58.04
N ALA A 14 -42.47 -23.36 58.77
CA ALA A 14 -41.05 -22.98 58.71
C ALA A 14 -40.40 -22.67 57.36
N LEU A 15 -40.17 -21.38 57.15
CA LEU A 15 -39.14 -20.80 56.27
C LEU A 15 -37.74 -21.31 56.65
N LEU A 16 -37.15 -22.11 55.80
CA LEU A 16 -35.70 -22.29 55.76
C LEU A 16 -35.21 -21.57 54.50
N THR A 17 -34.67 -20.37 54.69
CA THR A 17 -33.89 -19.65 53.71
C THR A 17 -32.55 -20.35 53.52
N ALA A 18 -32.42 -21.20 52.52
CA ALA A 18 -31.14 -21.65 52.02
C ALA A 18 -30.60 -20.51 51.11
N CYS A 19 -29.65 -19.73 51.62
CA CYS A 19 -28.78 -18.93 50.80
C CYS A 19 -27.86 -19.88 50.03
N ASP A 20 -28.22 -20.14 48.78
CA ASP A 20 -27.31 -20.72 47.82
C ASP A 20 -26.32 -19.61 47.42
N LYS A 21 -25.14 -19.63 48.02
CA LYS A 21 -23.99 -18.89 47.54
C LYS A 21 -23.55 -19.59 46.26
N SER A 22 -24.07 -19.15 45.15
CA SER A 22 -23.42 -19.42 43.86
C SER A 22 -22.01 -18.82 43.92
N ASN A 23 -21.01 -19.69 44.11
CA ASN A 23 -19.63 -19.36 43.84
C ASN A 23 -19.50 -19.22 42.32
N ASP A 24 -19.97 -18.12 41.79
CA ASP A 24 -19.56 -17.64 40.47
C ASP A 24 -18.09 -17.21 40.58
N THR A 25 -17.19 -18.20 40.57
CA THR A 25 -15.81 -17.94 40.23
C THR A 25 -15.84 -17.36 38.81
N PRO A 26 -15.45 -16.10 38.59
CA PRO A 26 -15.43 -15.57 37.21
C PRO A 26 -14.52 -16.48 36.42
N THR A 27 -15.07 -17.12 35.39
CA THR A 27 -14.29 -17.87 34.41
C THR A 27 -13.18 -16.92 33.93
N PRO A 28 -11.87 -17.28 34.10
CA PRO A 28 -10.82 -16.39 33.67
C PRO A 28 -11.02 -16.09 32.20
N THR A 29 -11.25 -14.83 31.88
CA THR A 29 -11.24 -14.37 30.49
C THR A 29 -9.91 -14.81 29.91
N PRO A 30 -9.87 -15.58 28.81
CA PRO A 30 -8.61 -16.00 28.21
C PRO A 30 -7.76 -14.75 28.01
N PRO A 31 -6.48 -14.74 28.38
CA PRO A 31 -5.64 -13.58 28.18
C PRO A 31 -5.77 -13.19 26.70
N ALA A 32 -6.03 -11.91 26.44
CA ALA A 32 -6.13 -11.38 25.11
C ALA A 32 -4.92 -11.92 24.33
N SER A 33 -5.17 -12.71 23.29
CA SER A 33 -4.10 -13.36 22.53
C SER A 33 -3.14 -12.27 22.07
N ALA A 34 -1.86 -12.39 22.46
CA ALA A 34 -0.86 -11.41 22.06
C ALA A 34 -0.95 -11.22 20.53
N ASP A 35 -1.00 -9.96 20.09
CA ASP A 35 -1.03 -9.66 18.66
C ASP A 35 0.21 -10.22 17.97
N PHE A 36 0.08 -10.61 16.72
CA PHE A 36 1.21 -11.00 15.90
C PHE A 36 2.21 -9.84 15.79
N ASP A 37 3.51 -10.12 15.88
CA ASP A 37 4.59 -9.19 15.58
C ASP A 37 5.51 -9.85 14.54
N GLY A 38 5.50 -9.35 13.32
CA GLY A 38 6.26 -9.92 12.22
C GLY A 38 6.05 -9.14 10.93
N LEU A 39 6.12 -9.84 9.83
CA LEU A 39 5.98 -9.28 8.49
C LEU A 39 4.76 -9.88 7.79
N LEU A 40 4.13 -9.07 6.96
CA LEU A 40 3.17 -9.51 5.95
C LEU A 40 3.85 -9.40 4.60
N PHE A 41 3.67 -10.38 3.73
CA PHE A 41 4.07 -10.24 2.34
C PHE A 41 2.98 -10.74 1.40
N ALA A 42 2.98 -10.19 0.20
CA ALA A 42 2.06 -10.58 -0.84
C ALA A 42 2.79 -11.04 -2.10
N THR A 43 2.22 -12.06 -2.73
CA THR A 43 2.69 -12.65 -3.98
C THR A 43 1.60 -12.65 -5.02
N SER A 44 1.95 -12.52 -6.30
CA SER A 44 1.05 -12.72 -7.42
C SER A 44 1.44 -13.96 -8.23
N VAL A 45 0.45 -14.73 -8.63
CA VAL A 45 0.59 -15.77 -9.64
C VAL A 45 -0.11 -15.25 -10.88
N THR A 46 0.69 -14.75 -11.82
CA THR A 46 0.19 -14.09 -13.03
C THR A 46 -0.16 -15.08 -14.11
N ASN A 47 -1.17 -14.76 -14.91
CA ASN A 47 -1.45 -15.43 -16.16
C ASN A 47 -0.33 -15.14 -17.19
N PRO A 48 -0.25 -15.88 -18.31
CA PRO A 48 0.84 -15.71 -19.28
C PRO A 48 1.01 -14.30 -19.83
N GLU A 49 -0.07 -13.53 -19.97
CA GLU A 49 -0.04 -12.14 -20.41
C GLU A 49 0.52 -11.17 -19.37
N GLY A 50 0.57 -11.59 -18.09
CA GLY A 50 1.13 -10.84 -16.96
C GLY A 50 0.23 -9.74 -16.38
N ALA A 51 -0.86 -9.38 -17.05
CA ALA A 51 -1.76 -8.30 -16.65
C ALA A 51 -2.90 -8.75 -15.72
N SER A 52 -3.08 -10.05 -15.55
CA SER A 52 -4.09 -10.65 -14.67
C SER A 52 -3.53 -11.83 -13.88
N GLY A 53 -4.30 -12.36 -12.92
CA GLY A 53 -3.88 -13.50 -12.11
C GLY A 53 -4.55 -13.54 -10.75
N SER A 54 -3.88 -14.17 -9.81
CA SER A 54 -4.30 -14.28 -8.40
C SER A 54 -3.25 -13.71 -7.48
N CYS A 55 -3.67 -13.04 -6.41
CA CYS A 55 -2.77 -12.54 -5.38
C CYS A 55 -3.06 -13.17 -4.02
N TYR A 56 -2.03 -13.27 -3.21
CA TYR A 56 -2.03 -13.99 -1.94
C TYR A 56 -1.26 -13.21 -0.89
N LEU A 57 -1.85 -13.06 0.29
CA LEU A 57 -1.27 -12.38 1.44
C LEU A 57 -1.05 -13.37 2.57
N GLN A 58 0.15 -13.36 3.17
CA GLN A 58 0.45 -14.20 4.32
C GLN A 58 1.37 -13.51 5.33
N ALA A 59 1.35 -14.04 6.55
CA ALA A 59 2.12 -13.52 7.68
C ALA A 59 3.30 -14.42 7.99
N VAL A 60 4.48 -13.83 8.19
CA VAL A 60 5.72 -14.54 8.53
C VAL A 60 6.38 -13.91 9.76
N PRO A 61 6.96 -14.71 10.67
CA PRO A 61 7.45 -14.19 11.95
C PRO A 61 8.72 -13.35 11.82
N ASN A 62 9.54 -13.60 10.82
CA ASN A 62 10.84 -12.96 10.66
C ASN A 62 11.43 -13.21 9.26
N LEU A 63 12.68 -12.81 9.05
CA LEU A 63 13.44 -12.99 7.81
C LEU A 63 14.39 -14.22 7.83
N ASN A 64 14.13 -15.22 8.66
CA ASN A 64 14.92 -16.45 8.62
C ASN A 64 14.67 -17.19 7.30
N THR A 65 15.70 -17.87 6.83
CA THR A 65 15.64 -18.61 5.56
C THR A 65 14.49 -19.62 5.58
N ALA A 66 13.59 -19.46 4.63
CA ALA A 66 12.39 -20.30 4.49
C ALA A 66 11.82 -20.24 3.08
N THR A 67 11.04 -21.26 2.75
CA THR A 67 10.23 -21.30 1.51
C THR A 67 8.76 -21.27 1.87
N TYR A 68 8.01 -20.41 1.22
CA TYR A 68 6.57 -20.28 1.39
C TYR A 68 5.86 -20.55 0.06
N ASP A 69 4.93 -21.48 0.10
CA ASP A 69 3.88 -21.60 -0.90
C ASP A 69 2.67 -20.74 -0.48
N ASN A 70 1.59 -20.76 -1.22
CA ASN A 70 0.40 -19.96 -0.90
C ASN A 70 -0.64 -20.73 -0.07
N SER A 71 -0.32 -21.91 0.49
CA SER A 71 -1.26 -22.78 1.21
C SER A 71 -1.84 -22.17 2.50
N ASN A 72 -1.09 -21.29 3.15
CA ASN A 72 -1.50 -20.58 4.37
C ASN A 72 -1.87 -19.11 4.14
N ALA A 73 -1.93 -18.69 2.89
CA ALA A 73 -2.25 -17.31 2.52
C ALA A 73 -3.78 -17.10 2.42
N ILE A 74 -4.20 -15.85 2.55
CA ILE A 74 -5.54 -15.42 2.12
C ILE A 74 -5.47 -14.84 0.71
N PRO A 75 -6.51 -15.01 -0.12
CA PRO A 75 -6.59 -14.32 -1.41
C PRO A 75 -6.78 -12.82 -1.20
N THR A 76 -6.19 -12.03 -2.10
CA THR A 76 -6.34 -10.57 -2.14
C THR A 76 -6.66 -10.12 -3.56
N GLY A 77 -7.02 -8.84 -3.72
CA GLY A 77 -7.23 -8.25 -5.04
C GLY A 77 -5.95 -8.26 -5.88
N PHE A 78 -6.09 -8.60 -7.16
CA PHE A 78 -4.95 -8.57 -8.09
C PHE A 78 -4.48 -7.14 -8.35
N GLY A 79 -3.17 -6.92 -8.21
CA GLY A 79 -2.53 -5.64 -8.48
C GLY A 79 -2.79 -4.55 -7.44
N THR A 80 -3.32 -4.89 -6.25
CA THR A 80 -3.58 -3.92 -5.19
C THR A 80 -2.50 -3.92 -4.12
N PRO A 81 -2.17 -2.76 -3.52
CA PRO A 81 -1.23 -2.69 -2.43
C PRO A 81 -1.81 -3.29 -1.14
N ILE A 82 -0.93 -3.72 -0.24
CA ILE A 82 -1.28 -4.10 1.12
C ILE A 82 -1.05 -2.88 2.02
N ILE A 83 -2.11 -2.42 2.66
CA ILE A 83 -2.08 -1.25 3.52
C ILE A 83 -2.15 -1.69 4.99
N VAL A 84 -1.16 -1.30 5.77
CA VAL A 84 -1.13 -1.54 7.22
C VAL A 84 -1.13 -0.20 7.95
N ASN A 85 -2.07 -0.04 8.87
CA ASN A 85 -2.11 1.10 9.78
C ASN A 85 -2.28 0.59 11.22
N GLY A 86 -1.23 0.72 12.04
CA GLY A 86 -1.16 0.09 13.35
C GLY A 86 -1.36 -1.42 13.24
N LYS A 87 -2.42 -1.95 13.85
CA LYS A 87 -2.80 -3.37 13.75
C LYS A 87 -3.95 -3.64 12.76
N ASN A 88 -4.33 -2.66 11.95
CA ASN A 88 -5.31 -2.86 10.89
C ASN A 88 -4.60 -3.18 9.57
N VAL A 89 -5.04 -4.24 8.91
CA VAL A 89 -4.63 -4.60 7.55
C VAL A 89 -5.83 -4.38 6.64
N TYR A 90 -5.68 -3.49 5.67
CA TYR A 90 -6.70 -3.20 4.67
C TYR A 90 -6.38 -3.96 3.39
N VAL A 91 -7.28 -4.85 3.00
CA VAL A 91 -7.20 -5.63 1.76
C VAL A 91 -8.22 -5.07 0.78
N LEU A 92 -7.71 -4.50 -0.29
CA LEU A 92 -8.49 -3.89 -1.37
C LEU A 92 -9.01 -4.95 -2.34
N PRO A 93 -10.13 -4.72 -3.05
CA PRO A 93 -10.59 -5.57 -4.15
C PRO A 93 -9.64 -5.47 -5.34
N ASP A 94 -9.84 -6.32 -6.36
CA ASP A 94 -9.05 -6.26 -7.59
C ASP A 94 -8.97 -4.85 -8.16
N TYR A 95 -7.76 -4.43 -8.47
CA TYR A 95 -7.51 -3.10 -9.03
C TYR A 95 -8.22 -2.90 -10.38
N MET A 96 -8.30 -3.96 -11.19
CA MET A 96 -8.99 -3.96 -12.48
C MET A 96 -10.48 -4.33 -12.38
N GLY A 97 -11.03 -4.49 -11.19
CA GLY A 97 -12.46 -4.65 -10.95
C GLY A 97 -13.07 -6.00 -11.33
N GLN A 98 -12.32 -7.09 -11.28
CA GLN A 98 -12.79 -8.43 -11.67
C GLN A 98 -13.59 -9.14 -10.56
N ASN A 99 -13.33 -8.85 -9.29
CA ASN A 99 -13.94 -9.49 -8.13
C ASN A 99 -14.92 -8.57 -7.40
N LYS A 100 -15.56 -9.11 -6.35
CA LYS A 100 -16.46 -8.36 -5.48
C LYS A 100 -15.78 -7.07 -4.98
N ALA A 101 -16.41 -5.93 -5.19
CA ALA A 101 -15.88 -4.62 -4.81
C ALA A 101 -16.04 -4.39 -3.29
N VAL A 102 -15.16 -4.99 -2.50
CA VAL A 102 -15.18 -4.90 -1.02
C VAL A 102 -13.77 -4.63 -0.50
N LEU A 103 -13.67 -3.62 0.35
CA LEU A 103 -12.52 -3.37 1.19
C LEU A 103 -12.71 -4.11 2.51
N THR A 104 -11.85 -5.06 2.82
CA THR A 104 -11.91 -5.82 4.08
C THR A 104 -10.81 -5.38 5.02
N ARG A 105 -11.17 -5.13 6.28
CA ARG A 105 -10.21 -4.87 7.34
C ARG A 105 -9.96 -6.14 8.13
N TYR A 106 -8.68 -6.47 8.33
CA TYR A 106 -8.23 -7.63 9.12
C TYR A 106 -7.37 -7.21 10.30
N LYS A 107 -7.30 -8.10 11.29
CA LYS A 107 -6.19 -8.22 12.26
C LYS A 107 -5.51 -9.56 12.05
N VAL A 108 -4.24 -9.64 12.44
CA VAL A 108 -3.48 -10.91 12.39
C VAL A 108 -3.24 -11.37 13.82
N ASN A 109 -3.65 -12.59 14.15
CA ASN A 109 -3.46 -13.17 15.47
C ASN A 109 -2.08 -13.83 15.60
N LYS A 110 -1.73 -14.26 16.83
CA LYS A 110 -0.45 -14.95 17.13
C LYS A 110 -0.19 -16.20 16.27
N ASP A 111 -1.25 -16.85 15.78
CA ASP A 111 -1.15 -18.03 14.93
C ASP A 111 -1.03 -17.67 13.44
N ARG A 112 -0.77 -16.39 13.16
CA ARG A 112 -0.61 -15.82 11.81
C ARG A 112 -1.86 -15.92 10.93
N LYS A 113 -3.04 -16.02 11.55
CA LYS A 113 -4.32 -16.04 10.84
C LYS A 113 -4.90 -14.63 10.73
N PHE A 114 -5.40 -14.31 9.56
CA PHE A 114 -6.12 -13.08 9.27
C PHE A 114 -7.55 -13.20 9.76
N ILE A 115 -7.92 -12.37 10.73
CA ILE A 115 -9.24 -12.35 11.35
C ILE A 115 -9.98 -11.12 10.82
N PRO A 116 -11.05 -11.29 10.01
CA PRO A 116 -11.81 -10.17 9.48
C PRO A 116 -12.44 -9.36 10.61
N GLN A 117 -12.36 -8.04 10.49
CA GLN A 117 -12.86 -7.07 11.47
C GLN A 117 -14.02 -6.24 10.90
N GLY A 118 -14.34 -6.41 9.65
CA GLY A 118 -15.42 -5.72 8.94
C GLY A 118 -15.14 -5.52 7.47
N GLU A 119 -16.18 -5.21 6.74
CA GLU A 119 -16.16 -5.00 5.30
C GLU A 119 -16.86 -3.69 4.93
N LEU A 120 -16.31 -2.98 3.95
CA LEU A 120 -16.91 -1.80 3.33
C LEU A 120 -17.16 -2.11 1.85
N THR A 121 -18.44 -2.06 1.44
CA THR A 121 -18.79 -2.18 0.02
C THR A 121 -18.34 -0.93 -0.72
N LEU A 122 -17.62 -1.13 -1.80
CA LEU A 122 -17.15 -0.07 -2.70
C LEU A 122 -17.94 -0.07 -4.00
N PRO A 123 -17.94 1.05 -4.76
CA PRO A 123 -18.50 1.05 -6.11
C PRO A 123 -17.75 0.06 -7.01
N GLY A 124 -18.48 -0.64 -7.86
CA GLY A 124 -17.89 -1.56 -8.84
C GLY A 124 -16.98 -0.80 -9.83
N GLY A 125 -15.83 -1.40 -10.16
CA GLY A 125 -14.87 -0.81 -11.10
C GLY A 125 -14.19 0.46 -10.60
N ALA A 126 -14.23 0.74 -9.30
CA ALA A 126 -13.68 1.98 -8.72
C ALA A 126 -12.16 2.13 -8.90
N GLY A 127 -11.42 1.03 -9.06
CA GLY A 127 -9.95 1.06 -9.04
C GLY A 127 -9.44 1.57 -7.69
N ALA A 128 -9.91 0.96 -6.59
CA ALA A 128 -9.47 1.30 -5.25
C ALA A 128 -7.99 0.97 -5.08
N CYS A 129 -7.17 1.95 -4.70
CA CYS A 129 -5.72 1.80 -4.78
C CYS A 129 -4.95 2.26 -3.53
N ASN A 130 -5.55 3.03 -2.63
CA ASN A 130 -4.86 3.49 -1.43
C ASN A 130 -5.84 3.77 -0.30
N VAL A 131 -5.41 3.53 0.95
CA VAL A 131 -6.17 3.85 2.17
C VAL A 131 -5.28 4.63 3.13
N VAL A 132 -5.77 5.76 3.62
CA VAL A 132 -5.12 6.54 4.69
C VAL A 132 -6.09 6.66 5.86
N GLN A 133 -5.71 6.10 7.01
CA GLN A 133 -6.46 6.22 8.25
C GLN A 133 -5.88 7.36 9.09
N VAL A 134 -6.68 8.38 9.36
CA VAL A 134 -6.27 9.56 10.15
C VAL A 134 -6.72 9.47 11.62
N SER A 135 -7.72 8.65 11.92
CA SER A 135 -8.17 8.39 13.28
C SER A 135 -8.90 7.04 13.38
N ASN A 136 -9.35 6.66 14.59
CA ASN A 136 -10.18 5.47 14.77
C ASN A 136 -11.59 5.58 14.15
N THR A 137 -12.01 6.78 13.79
CA THR A 137 -13.35 7.04 13.21
C THR A 137 -13.31 7.64 11.83
N LYS A 138 -12.11 7.93 11.27
CA LYS A 138 -11.98 8.52 9.94
C LYS A 138 -10.81 7.92 9.16
N ALA A 139 -11.12 7.50 7.96
CA ALA A 139 -10.15 7.07 6.95
C ALA A 139 -10.65 7.45 5.55
N TYR A 140 -9.72 7.43 4.60
CA TYR A 140 -9.96 7.76 3.19
C TYR A 140 -9.56 6.58 2.31
N VAL A 141 -10.30 6.34 1.24
CA VAL A 141 -9.92 5.41 0.17
C VAL A 141 -10.02 6.11 -1.19
N ALA A 142 -8.93 6.03 -1.98
CA ALA A 142 -8.85 6.61 -3.31
C ALA A 142 -9.45 5.68 -4.36
N PHE A 143 -10.26 6.24 -5.26
CA PHE A 143 -10.90 5.55 -6.38
C PHE A 143 -10.38 6.12 -7.70
N GLN A 144 -9.35 5.50 -8.24
CA GLN A 144 -8.65 6.01 -9.40
C GLN A 144 -9.56 6.12 -10.62
N ASN A 145 -10.40 5.10 -10.88
CA ASN A 145 -11.25 5.08 -12.06
C ASN A 145 -12.46 6.01 -11.96
N LEU A 146 -12.87 6.38 -10.74
CA LEU A 146 -14.04 7.23 -10.51
C LEU A 146 -13.68 8.71 -10.27
N GLY A 147 -12.38 9.02 -10.13
CA GLY A 147 -11.93 10.38 -9.82
C GLY A 147 -12.36 10.88 -8.44
N LYS A 148 -12.50 9.98 -7.46
CA LYS A 148 -13.09 10.28 -6.15
C LYS A 148 -12.26 9.75 -4.99
N VAL A 149 -12.47 10.35 -3.82
CA VAL A 149 -11.98 9.87 -2.53
C VAL A 149 -13.19 9.63 -1.63
N MET A 150 -13.39 8.39 -1.17
CA MET A 150 -14.44 8.07 -0.20
C MET A 150 -13.91 8.29 1.20
N VAL A 151 -14.74 8.91 2.06
CA VAL A 151 -14.50 9.01 3.51
C VAL A 151 -15.28 7.91 4.20
N PHE A 152 -14.65 7.21 5.14
CA PHE A 152 -15.32 6.14 5.88
C PHE A 152 -14.85 6.06 7.33
N ASN A 153 -15.69 5.45 8.17
CA ASN A 153 -15.30 5.11 9.54
C ASN A 153 -14.62 3.72 9.54
N PRO A 154 -13.32 3.64 9.85
CA PRO A 154 -12.58 2.38 9.82
C PRO A 154 -12.97 1.42 10.95
N THR A 155 -13.56 1.90 12.05
CA THR A 155 -14.04 1.02 13.14
C THR A 155 -15.32 0.27 12.75
N THR A 156 -16.28 0.96 12.14
CA THR A 156 -17.56 0.38 11.73
C THR A 156 -17.58 -0.10 10.28
N MET A 157 -16.55 0.22 9.50
CA MET A 157 -16.45 -0.03 8.05
C MET A 157 -17.67 0.52 7.29
N THR A 158 -18.06 1.76 7.59
CA THR A 158 -19.20 2.44 6.95
C THR A 158 -18.76 3.73 6.25
N LYS A 159 -19.29 3.97 5.05
CA LYS A 159 -19.09 5.23 4.32
C LYS A 159 -19.69 6.39 5.13
N THR A 160 -18.93 7.48 5.26
CA THR A 160 -19.38 8.73 5.93
C THR A 160 -19.40 9.93 4.99
N GLY A 161 -18.69 9.88 3.87
CA GLY A 161 -18.62 10.96 2.91
C GLY A 161 -17.98 10.56 1.58
N GLU A 162 -17.92 11.52 0.68
CA GLU A 162 -17.25 11.38 -0.62
C GLU A 162 -16.78 12.75 -1.11
N ILE A 163 -15.61 12.78 -1.71
CA ILE A 163 -14.99 13.97 -2.28
C ILE A 163 -14.81 13.70 -3.77
N ASP A 164 -15.45 14.49 -4.62
CA ASP A 164 -15.36 14.40 -6.07
C ASP A 164 -14.25 15.33 -6.56
N LEU A 165 -13.27 14.76 -7.27
CA LEU A 165 -12.12 15.48 -7.82
C LEU A 165 -12.17 15.58 -9.36
N ASN A 166 -13.24 15.13 -10.01
CA ASN A 166 -13.34 15.09 -11.47
C ASN A 166 -13.22 16.46 -12.14
N ASN A 167 -13.58 17.54 -11.42
CA ASN A 167 -13.40 18.90 -11.92
C ASN A 167 -11.92 19.32 -12.06
N LEU A 168 -10.97 18.52 -11.56
CA LEU A 168 -9.52 18.74 -11.71
C LEU A 168 -8.94 17.96 -12.88
N ALA A 169 -9.73 17.14 -13.58
CA ALA A 169 -9.29 16.41 -14.75
C ALA A 169 -9.05 17.36 -15.92
N HIS A 170 -8.05 17.06 -16.74
CA HIS A 170 -7.91 17.68 -18.04
C HIS A 170 -8.91 17.08 -19.04
N PRO A 171 -9.29 17.78 -20.12
CA PRO A 171 -10.31 17.31 -21.05
C PRO A 171 -10.04 15.95 -21.69
N ASP A 172 -8.77 15.58 -21.83
CA ASP A 172 -8.27 14.39 -22.51
C ASP A 172 -7.78 13.28 -21.56
N THR A 173 -7.89 13.49 -20.23
CA THR A 173 -7.49 12.53 -19.22
C THR A 173 -8.54 12.40 -18.13
N ARG A 174 -8.45 11.32 -17.33
CA ARG A 174 -9.15 11.21 -16.05
C ARG A 174 -8.24 11.73 -14.94
N VAL A 175 -8.82 12.32 -13.90
CA VAL A 175 -8.06 12.87 -12.75
C VAL A 175 -7.25 11.82 -12.01
N ALA A 176 -7.79 10.62 -11.86
CA ALA A 176 -7.15 9.42 -11.34
C ALA A 176 -6.41 9.62 -10.00
N PRO A 177 -7.14 9.88 -8.87
CA PRO A 177 -6.54 9.96 -7.54
C PRO A 177 -5.88 8.63 -7.17
N ALA A 178 -4.66 8.69 -6.62
CA ALA A 178 -3.81 7.54 -6.36
C ALA A 178 -3.29 7.51 -4.92
N THR A 179 -1.95 7.50 -4.72
CA THR A 179 -1.39 7.45 -3.37
C THR A 179 -1.69 8.73 -2.61
N MET A 180 -2.05 8.57 -1.35
CA MET A 180 -2.40 9.66 -0.44
C MET A 180 -1.45 9.68 0.77
N LEU A 181 -1.23 10.88 1.33
CA LEU A 181 -0.48 11.08 2.56
C LEU A 181 -1.10 12.21 3.37
N GLU A 182 -1.26 12.01 4.68
CA GLU A 182 -1.72 13.06 5.59
C GLU A 182 -0.52 13.72 6.26
N ARG A 183 -0.56 15.07 6.31
CA ARG A 183 0.37 15.89 7.09
C ARG A 183 -0.34 17.13 7.64
N ASP A 184 -0.28 17.32 8.96
CA ASP A 184 -0.77 18.50 9.67
C ASP A 184 -2.26 18.83 9.40
N GLY A 185 -3.12 17.80 9.33
CA GLY A 185 -4.55 17.97 9.07
C GLY A 185 -4.91 18.13 7.59
N LEU A 186 -3.96 17.97 6.69
CA LEU A 186 -4.13 18.06 5.24
C LEU A 186 -3.81 16.72 4.58
N LEU A 187 -4.74 16.22 3.77
CA LEU A 187 -4.54 15.03 2.95
C LEU A 187 -4.05 15.46 1.57
N TYR A 188 -2.86 15.06 1.21
CA TYR A 188 -2.27 15.18 -0.11
C TYR A 188 -2.67 13.97 -0.94
N VAL A 189 -3.26 14.18 -2.09
CA VAL A 189 -3.74 13.11 -3.00
C VAL A 189 -3.03 13.25 -4.33
N GLY A 190 -2.22 12.27 -4.70
CA GLY A 190 -1.57 12.23 -6.01
C GLY A 190 -2.62 12.09 -7.12
N LEU A 191 -2.50 12.89 -8.17
CA LEU A 191 -3.37 12.85 -9.34
C LEU A 191 -2.56 12.32 -10.53
N SER A 192 -2.85 11.10 -10.95
CA SER A 192 -2.05 10.45 -12.00
C SER A 192 -2.34 11.01 -13.40
N GLN A 193 -3.51 11.62 -13.64
CA GLN A 193 -3.89 12.32 -14.88
C GLN A 193 -3.50 11.54 -16.16
N PHE A 194 -4.20 10.45 -16.47
CA PHE A 194 -3.92 9.60 -17.62
C PHE A 194 -5.17 9.28 -18.45
N ASP A 195 -4.95 8.90 -19.70
CA ASP A 195 -5.99 8.46 -20.65
C ASP A 195 -6.40 6.98 -20.45
N ALA A 196 -7.20 6.44 -21.36
CA ALA A 196 -7.64 5.05 -21.32
C ALA A 196 -6.49 4.03 -21.52
N GLN A 197 -5.36 4.45 -22.04
CA GLN A 197 -4.14 3.66 -22.24
C GLN A 197 -3.12 3.84 -21.12
N TRP A 198 -3.49 4.51 -20.03
CA TRP A 198 -2.62 4.82 -18.89
C TRP A 198 -1.47 5.77 -19.24
N MET A 199 -1.63 6.57 -20.30
CA MET A 199 -0.60 7.50 -20.73
C MET A 199 -0.92 8.93 -20.28
N PRO A 200 0.06 9.67 -19.74
CA PRO A 200 -0.09 11.09 -19.46
C PRO A 200 -0.12 11.89 -20.76
N HIS A 201 -0.84 13.02 -20.75
CA HIS A 201 -0.89 13.99 -21.85
C HIS A 201 -0.23 15.31 -21.48
N HIS A 202 -0.04 15.58 -20.20
CA HIS A 202 0.48 16.82 -19.66
C HIS A 202 1.80 16.57 -18.94
N LYS A 203 2.79 17.43 -19.24
CA LYS A 203 4.12 17.38 -18.61
C LYS A 203 4.11 18.14 -17.29
N MET A 204 3.29 17.71 -16.36
CA MET A 204 3.18 18.29 -15.03
C MET A 204 2.83 17.23 -14.00
N ALA A 205 3.27 17.43 -12.77
CA ALA A 205 2.85 16.65 -11.61
C ALA A 205 1.76 17.39 -10.86
N GLU A 206 0.72 16.67 -10.42
CA GLU A 206 -0.46 17.28 -9.82
C GLU A 206 -0.89 16.56 -8.55
N LEU A 207 -1.31 17.36 -7.55
CA LEU A 207 -1.92 16.85 -6.33
C LEU A 207 -3.19 17.63 -6.01
N ALA A 208 -4.17 16.96 -5.39
CA ALA A 208 -5.27 17.62 -4.70
C ALA A 208 -4.94 17.70 -3.20
N LEU A 209 -5.25 18.84 -2.59
CA LEU A 209 -5.15 19.06 -1.15
C LEU A 209 -6.54 19.10 -0.54
N ILE A 210 -6.77 18.30 0.50
CA ILE A 210 -8.04 18.16 1.19
C ILE A 210 -7.83 18.43 2.68
N ASP A 211 -8.69 19.26 3.29
CA ASP A 211 -8.72 19.48 4.73
C ASP A 211 -9.40 18.27 5.42
N THR A 212 -8.67 17.58 6.31
CA THR A 212 -9.16 16.35 6.94
C THR A 212 -10.19 16.59 8.05
N LYS A 213 -10.33 17.83 8.52
CA LYS A 213 -11.35 18.20 9.52
C LYS A 213 -12.73 18.36 8.87
N THR A 214 -12.76 18.98 7.69
CA THR A 214 -13.99 19.32 6.97
C THR A 214 -14.31 18.42 5.79
N ASP A 215 -13.37 17.58 5.37
CA ASP A 215 -13.42 16.73 4.17
C ASP A 215 -13.64 17.54 2.87
N LYS A 216 -13.14 18.78 2.84
CA LYS A 216 -13.30 19.67 1.69
C LYS A 216 -11.99 19.81 0.91
N PHE A 217 -12.13 19.88 -0.40
CA PHE A 217 -11.06 20.29 -1.30
C PHE A 217 -10.59 21.72 -0.94
N VAL A 218 -9.27 21.88 -0.86
CA VAL A 218 -8.61 23.14 -0.50
C VAL A 218 -7.91 23.75 -1.71
N LYS A 219 -7.11 22.94 -2.42
CA LYS A 219 -6.22 23.44 -3.46
C LYS A 219 -5.83 22.36 -4.47
N HIS A 220 -5.66 22.78 -5.73
CA HIS A 220 -4.98 22.02 -6.77
C HIS A 220 -3.51 22.45 -6.82
N ILE A 221 -2.60 21.53 -6.55
CA ILE A 221 -1.15 21.79 -6.52
C ILE A 221 -0.57 21.27 -7.84
N LYS A 222 0.27 22.07 -8.50
CA LYS A 222 0.85 21.72 -9.80
C LYS A 222 2.35 22.03 -9.84
N ASP A 223 3.10 21.18 -10.54
CA ASP A 223 4.47 21.47 -10.95
C ASP A 223 4.60 21.31 -12.46
N GLU A 224 4.70 22.43 -13.14
CA GLU A 224 4.94 22.52 -14.59
C GLU A 224 6.43 22.76 -14.89
N LYS A 225 7.19 23.29 -13.92
CA LYS A 225 8.57 23.70 -14.07
C LYS A 225 9.51 22.55 -14.42
N HIS A 226 9.33 21.41 -13.74
CA HIS A 226 10.24 20.27 -13.87
C HIS A 226 9.79 19.26 -14.94
N GLU A 227 8.60 19.44 -15.51
CA GLU A 227 8.02 18.58 -16.56
C GLU A 227 7.92 17.09 -16.18
N LEU A 228 7.88 16.76 -14.87
CA LEU A 228 7.55 15.42 -14.44
C LEU A 228 6.05 15.18 -14.59
N SER A 229 5.63 13.94 -14.78
CA SER A 229 4.22 13.62 -14.96
C SER A 229 3.80 12.37 -14.20
N PHE A 230 2.49 12.14 -14.09
CA PHE A 230 1.89 10.99 -13.45
C PHE A 230 2.30 10.93 -11.96
N ALA A 231 1.81 11.88 -11.16
CA ALA A 231 2.12 11.93 -9.74
C ALA A 231 1.59 10.70 -9.02
N THR A 232 2.48 9.99 -8.36
CA THR A 232 2.36 8.76 -7.60
C THR A 232 1.96 7.51 -8.40
N ARG A 233 2.52 6.38 -8.01
CA ARG A 233 2.18 5.06 -8.55
C ARG A 233 1.04 4.44 -7.74
N PRO A 234 -0.12 4.16 -8.33
CA PRO A 234 -1.31 3.74 -7.56
C PRO A 234 -1.16 2.41 -6.80
N ILE A 235 -0.31 1.51 -7.31
CA ILE A 235 -0.06 0.20 -6.67
C ILE A 235 1.11 0.23 -5.66
N ASP A 236 1.78 1.37 -5.50
CA ASP A 236 2.85 1.57 -4.51
C ASP A 236 2.38 2.53 -3.41
N PRO A 237 2.05 2.04 -2.21
CA PRO A 237 1.57 2.87 -1.11
C PRO A 237 2.62 3.84 -0.57
N TYR A 238 3.88 3.64 -0.91
CA TYR A 238 5.01 4.48 -0.52
C TYR A 238 5.45 5.45 -1.62
N SER A 239 4.70 5.54 -2.72
CA SER A 239 4.98 6.46 -3.84
C SER A 239 4.89 7.94 -3.45
N MET A 240 4.29 8.24 -2.31
CA MET A 240 4.37 9.51 -1.59
C MET A 240 4.80 9.21 -0.15
N PHE A 241 5.82 9.88 0.36
CA PHE A 241 6.37 9.64 1.69
C PHE A 241 6.86 10.93 2.32
N MET A 242 7.10 10.90 3.64
CA MET A 242 7.59 12.04 4.42
C MET A 242 8.90 11.66 5.11
N ASP A 243 9.87 12.58 5.15
CA ASP A 243 11.10 12.41 5.90
C ASP A 243 10.98 12.89 7.37
N GLU A 244 12.06 12.78 8.12
CA GLU A 244 12.11 13.19 9.55
C GLU A 244 11.97 14.69 9.74
N ALA A 245 12.29 15.49 8.72
CA ALA A 245 12.11 16.93 8.75
C ALA A 245 10.64 17.32 8.52
N GLY A 246 9.83 16.41 8.00
CA GLY A 246 8.43 16.62 7.62
C GLY A 246 8.27 17.12 6.18
N ASP A 247 9.32 17.02 5.35
CA ASP A 247 9.23 17.25 3.91
C ASP A 247 8.52 16.06 3.24
N ILE A 248 7.56 16.34 2.35
CA ILE A 248 6.88 15.33 1.55
C ILE A 248 7.61 15.15 0.22
N TYR A 249 7.84 13.92 -0.18
CA TYR A 249 8.40 13.55 -1.47
C TYR A 249 7.38 12.80 -2.30
N VAL A 250 7.31 13.11 -3.59
CA VAL A 250 6.34 12.56 -4.54
C VAL A 250 7.09 11.88 -5.68
N ASN A 251 6.92 10.56 -5.80
CA ASN A 251 7.45 9.78 -6.91
C ASN A 251 6.52 9.93 -8.13
N CYS A 252 6.99 10.61 -9.17
CA CYS A 252 6.32 10.75 -10.45
C CYS A 252 6.84 9.67 -11.41
N ILE A 253 5.94 8.93 -12.06
CA ILE A 253 6.32 7.77 -12.86
C ILE A 253 6.35 8.04 -14.37
N GLY A 254 6.13 9.28 -14.78
CA GLY A 254 6.17 9.67 -16.19
C GLY A 254 5.17 8.87 -17.02
N SER A 255 5.64 8.28 -18.09
CA SER A 255 4.86 7.37 -18.95
C SER A 255 5.33 5.91 -18.80
N PHE A 256 5.88 5.53 -17.65
CA PHE A 256 6.56 4.23 -17.47
C PHE A 256 7.74 4.01 -18.43
N GLY A 257 8.28 5.07 -19.03
CA GLY A 257 9.31 4.99 -20.08
C GLY A 257 8.80 4.59 -21.46
N LEU A 258 7.48 4.50 -21.65
CA LEU A 258 6.85 4.03 -22.91
C LEU A 258 6.51 5.15 -23.89
N LYS A 259 6.32 6.39 -23.43
CA LYS A 259 6.02 7.56 -24.27
C LYS A 259 7.17 8.56 -24.19
N PRO A 260 7.88 8.84 -25.30
CA PRO A 260 9.00 9.79 -25.30
C PRO A 260 8.61 11.18 -24.80
N GLY A 261 9.51 11.82 -24.05
CA GLY A 261 9.34 13.19 -23.57
C GLY A 261 8.50 13.32 -22.28
N PHE A 262 8.00 12.23 -21.70
CA PHE A 262 7.34 12.20 -20.40
C PHE A 262 8.28 11.59 -19.37
N LYS A 263 8.66 12.38 -18.37
CA LYS A 263 9.72 12.07 -17.43
C LYS A 263 9.17 11.56 -16.09
N GLY A 264 9.85 10.55 -15.52
CA GLY A 264 9.70 10.16 -14.14
C GLY A 264 10.73 10.85 -13.23
N GLY A 265 10.45 10.90 -11.92
CA GLY A 265 11.35 11.53 -10.98
C GLY A 265 10.74 11.75 -9.60
N ILE A 266 11.43 12.54 -8.78
CA ILE A 266 10.99 12.87 -7.42
C ILE A 266 10.91 14.37 -7.27
N LEU A 267 9.74 14.84 -6.81
CA LEU A 267 9.50 16.22 -6.36
C LEU A 267 9.40 16.26 -4.83
N ARG A 268 9.51 17.48 -4.28
CA ARG A 268 9.42 17.71 -2.83
C ARG A 268 8.42 18.81 -2.52
N ILE A 269 7.75 18.68 -1.36
CA ILE A 269 6.99 19.77 -0.71
C ILE A 269 7.61 19.98 0.67
N ARG A 270 8.18 21.15 0.93
CA ARG A 270 8.84 21.45 2.22
C ARG A 270 7.83 21.42 3.37
N LYS A 271 8.28 21.09 4.55
CA LYS A 271 7.49 21.24 5.78
C LYS A 271 6.94 22.67 5.90
N GLY A 272 5.67 22.76 6.27
CA GLY A 272 4.97 24.05 6.41
C GLY A 272 4.58 24.70 5.07
N GLN A 273 4.93 24.10 3.93
CA GLN A 273 4.49 24.53 2.60
C GLN A 273 3.45 23.55 2.06
N THR A 274 2.62 24.02 1.11
CA THR A 274 1.64 23.17 0.41
C THR A 274 1.97 22.98 -1.06
N ASP A 275 2.84 23.81 -1.63
CA ASP A 275 3.25 23.75 -3.03
C ASP A 275 4.55 22.96 -3.18
N PHE A 276 4.78 22.45 -4.40
CA PHE A 276 6.05 21.86 -4.75
C PHE A 276 7.20 22.87 -4.59
N ASP A 277 8.32 22.38 -4.08
CA ASP A 277 9.56 23.14 -3.97
C ASP A 277 10.16 23.38 -5.35
N PRO A 278 10.21 24.63 -5.84
CA PRO A 278 10.68 24.93 -7.20
C PRO A 278 12.18 24.66 -7.40
N ASP A 279 12.95 24.46 -6.32
CA ASP A 279 14.39 24.24 -6.37
C ASP A 279 14.80 22.78 -6.16
N TYR A 280 13.79 21.87 -6.08
CA TYR A 280 14.07 20.47 -5.85
C TYR A 280 13.42 19.57 -6.89
N VAL A 281 14.28 18.84 -7.59
CA VAL A 281 13.89 17.73 -8.47
C VAL A 281 14.99 16.68 -8.52
N ILE A 282 14.60 15.42 -8.64
CA ILE A 282 15.44 14.33 -9.16
C ILE A 282 14.78 13.89 -10.46
N ASP A 283 15.27 14.39 -11.59
CA ASP A 283 14.83 13.99 -12.93
C ASP A 283 15.58 12.70 -13.32
N LEU A 284 14.87 11.59 -13.40
CA LEU A 284 15.47 10.29 -13.68
C LEU A 284 16.06 10.21 -15.09
N SER A 285 15.54 10.95 -16.03
CA SER A 285 16.04 10.97 -17.42
C SER A 285 17.38 11.71 -17.53
N ALA A 286 17.62 12.68 -16.64
CA ALA A 286 18.83 13.50 -16.59
C ALA A 286 19.85 13.02 -15.55
N THR A 287 19.43 12.20 -14.57
CA THR A 287 20.29 11.75 -13.47
C THR A 287 21.06 10.49 -13.88
N THR A 288 22.39 10.53 -13.78
CA THR A 288 23.21 9.34 -13.93
C THR A 288 22.92 8.36 -12.79
N VAL A 289 22.66 7.11 -13.14
CA VAL A 289 22.52 6.02 -12.18
C VAL A 289 23.84 5.26 -12.16
N GLU A 290 24.61 5.39 -11.08
CA GLU A 290 25.86 4.63 -10.92
C GLU A 290 25.57 3.12 -10.97
N GLY A 291 26.30 2.40 -11.83
CA GLY A 291 26.09 0.96 -12.05
C GLY A 291 24.99 0.60 -13.04
N LEU A 292 24.39 1.58 -13.72
CA LEU A 292 23.56 1.36 -14.91
C LEU A 292 24.18 2.04 -16.14
N PRO A 293 24.07 1.43 -17.33
CA PRO A 293 24.70 1.98 -18.55
C PRO A 293 24.06 3.29 -19.04
N THR A 294 22.92 3.64 -18.49
CA THR A 294 22.12 4.79 -18.93
C THR A 294 21.19 5.27 -17.81
N GLY A 295 20.50 6.42 -18.02
CA GLY A 295 19.48 6.93 -17.11
C GLY A 295 18.29 5.99 -16.88
N ALA A 296 17.45 6.34 -15.96
CA ALA A 296 16.28 5.58 -15.58
C ALA A 296 15.00 6.15 -16.19
N ASP A 297 14.00 5.29 -16.34
CA ASP A 297 12.68 5.67 -16.87
C ASP A 297 11.72 6.08 -15.73
N PHE A 298 11.61 5.24 -14.68
CA PHE A 298 10.77 5.48 -13.51
C PHE A 298 11.19 4.65 -12.30
N LEU A 299 10.62 4.92 -11.13
CA LEU A 299 10.79 4.10 -9.94
C LEU A 299 9.59 3.16 -9.77
N SER A 300 9.84 1.85 -9.80
CA SER A 300 8.79 0.82 -9.75
C SER A 300 8.26 0.58 -8.34
N ALA A 301 9.09 0.68 -7.32
CA ALA A 301 8.75 0.62 -5.91
C ALA A 301 9.75 1.46 -5.13
N VAL A 302 9.29 2.14 -4.11
CA VAL A 302 10.12 2.99 -3.26
C VAL A 302 9.83 2.76 -1.78
N TYR A 303 10.84 2.95 -0.94
CA TYR A 303 10.68 2.98 0.52
C TYR A 303 11.72 3.91 1.15
N TYR A 304 11.25 4.88 1.91
CA TYR A 304 12.13 5.77 2.66
C TYR A 304 12.70 5.04 3.88
N GLY A 305 14.01 4.88 3.90
CA GLY A 305 14.73 4.14 4.94
C GLY A 305 15.30 5.01 6.07
N GLY A 306 15.04 6.33 6.03
CA GLY A 306 15.58 7.27 6.99
C GLY A 306 16.91 7.92 6.57
N ASN A 307 17.29 9.01 7.25
CA ASN A 307 18.54 9.72 7.03
C ASN A 307 18.75 10.18 5.57
N GLY A 308 17.68 10.59 4.89
CA GLY A 308 17.71 11.04 3.50
C GLY A 308 17.97 9.93 2.48
N LYS A 309 17.85 8.65 2.85
CA LYS A 309 18.03 7.51 1.94
C LYS A 309 16.70 6.90 1.55
N LEU A 310 16.43 6.91 0.25
CA LEU A 310 15.34 6.21 -0.37
C LEU A 310 15.88 4.94 -1.02
N TYR A 311 15.28 3.80 -0.73
CA TYR A 311 15.55 2.53 -1.39
C TYR A 311 14.50 2.31 -2.46
N ALA A 312 14.90 1.88 -3.65
CA ALA A 312 13.99 1.82 -4.78
C ALA A 312 14.36 0.69 -5.75
N TYR A 313 13.39 0.33 -6.57
CA TYR A 313 13.63 -0.33 -7.84
C TYR A 313 13.58 0.72 -8.96
N VAL A 314 14.71 0.92 -9.60
CA VAL A 314 14.89 1.85 -10.73
C VAL A 314 14.68 1.10 -12.03
N ASN A 315 13.66 1.45 -12.79
CA ASN A 315 13.39 0.83 -14.09
C ASN A 315 14.20 1.50 -15.20
N SER A 316 14.76 0.68 -16.07
CA SER A 316 15.36 1.11 -17.33
C SER A 316 15.18 0.02 -18.39
N TYR A 317 14.38 0.30 -19.40
CA TYR A 317 14.21 -0.66 -20.51
C TYR A 317 15.46 -0.89 -21.34
N LYS A 318 16.52 -0.10 -21.14
CA LYS A 318 17.82 -0.38 -21.73
C LYS A 318 18.49 -1.62 -21.14
N LEU A 319 18.05 -2.07 -19.96
CA LEU A 319 18.45 -3.37 -19.39
C LEU A 319 17.77 -4.55 -20.08
N ASP A 320 16.55 -4.33 -20.59
CA ASP A 320 15.76 -5.31 -21.32
C ASP A 320 14.94 -4.59 -22.41
N PRO A 321 15.55 -4.29 -23.58
CA PRO A 321 14.87 -3.52 -24.64
C PRO A 321 13.61 -4.19 -25.17
N ALA A 322 13.51 -5.52 -25.13
CA ALA A 322 12.31 -6.26 -25.54
C ALA A 322 11.12 -6.01 -24.57
N GLY A 323 11.40 -5.58 -23.36
CA GLY A 323 10.41 -5.29 -22.33
C GLY A 323 9.48 -4.12 -22.65
N THR A 324 9.81 -3.25 -23.60
CA THR A 324 8.89 -2.20 -24.08
C THR A 324 7.65 -2.76 -24.77
N SER A 325 7.77 -3.94 -25.39
CA SER A 325 6.65 -4.65 -26.03
C SER A 325 5.81 -5.45 -25.03
N ASN A 326 6.41 -5.88 -23.93
CA ASN A 326 5.74 -6.59 -22.84
C ASN A 326 6.29 -6.13 -21.47
N PRO A 327 5.83 -5.00 -20.94
CA PRO A 327 6.31 -4.47 -19.65
C PRO A 327 6.10 -5.44 -18.48
N TYR A 328 5.10 -6.30 -18.56
CA TYR A 328 4.80 -7.29 -17.51
C TYR A 328 5.80 -8.45 -17.46
N GLY A 329 6.52 -8.72 -18.55
CA GLY A 329 7.58 -9.73 -18.62
C GLY A 329 9.00 -9.19 -18.42
N ALA A 330 9.18 -7.88 -18.60
CA ALA A 330 10.50 -7.24 -18.64
C ALA A 330 11.35 -7.50 -17.39
N LYS A 331 12.65 -7.69 -17.57
CA LYS A 331 13.66 -7.73 -16.50
C LYS A 331 14.46 -6.42 -16.51
N SER A 332 13.79 -5.35 -16.16
CA SER A 332 14.27 -3.98 -16.36
C SER A 332 14.38 -3.14 -15.08
N SER A 333 14.01 -3.69 -13.92
CA SER A 333 14.04 -2.96 -12.64
C SER A 333 15.22 -3.40 -11.78
N ALA A 334 16.15 -2.48 -11.53
CA ALA A 334 17.35 -2.69 -10.72
C ALA A 334 17.19 -2.10 -9.31
N PRO A 335 17.57 -2.82 -8.25
CA PRO A 335 17.56 -2.28 -6.89
C PRO A 335 18.61 -1.19 -6.73
N ALA A 336 18.24 -0.08 -6.09
CA ALA A 336 19.09 1.10 -5.95
C ALA A 336 18.87 1.83 -4.62
N ILE A 337 19.84 2.68 -4.30
CA ILE A 337 19.80 3.66 -3.22
C ILE A 337 19.80 5.05 -3.86
N ILE A 338 18.89 5.89 -3.41
CA ILE A 338 18.80 7.29 -3.80
C ILE A 338 19.13 8.13 -2.58
N ASP A 339 20.11 9.01 -2.72
CA ASP A 339 20.39 10.05 -1.73
C ASP A 339 19.55 11.27 -2.09
N LEU A 340 18.51 11.54 -1.30
CA LEU A 340 17.57 12.62 -1.54
C LEU A 340 18.22 14.01 -1.40
N LYS A 341 19.23 14.15 -0.55
CA LYS A 341 19.95 15.40 -0.33
C LYS A 341 20.98 15.66 -1.44
N ALA A 342 21.81 14.66 -1.73
CA ALA A 342 22.82 14.74 -2.79
C ALA A 342 22.22 14.63 -4.19
N ARG A 343 20.97 14.13 -4.31
CA ARG A 343 20.26 13.84 -5.57
C ARG A 343 21.02 12.87 -6.46
N THR A 344 21.62 11.84 -5.86
CA THR A 344 22.38 10.80 -6.55
C THR A 344 21.71 9.44 -6.45
N ILE A 345 21.90 8.60 -7.46
CA ILE A 345 21.32 7.26 -7.54
C ILE A 345 22.44 6.26 -7.78
N ARG A 346 22.47 5.20 -6.98
CA ARG A 346 23.44 4.11 -7.09
C ARG A 346 22.75 2.75 -7.05
N ARG A 347 23.01 1.92 -8.03
CA ARG A 347 22.53 0.53 -8.06
C ARG A 347 23.18 -0.29 -6.94
N ILE A 348 22.45 -1.23 -6.36
CA ILE A 348 22.96 -2.27 -5.46
C ILE A 348 23.33 -3.47 -6.34
N MET A 349 24.63 -3.61 -6.64
CA MET A 349 25.13 -4.55 -7.65
C MET A 349 24.90 -6.02 -7.28
N ASP A 350 24.92 -6.36 -5.99
CA ASP A 350 24.79 -7.73 -5.48
C ASP A 350 23.34 -8.24 -5.51
N LEU A 351 22.35 -7.37 -5.78
CA LEU A 351 20.95 -7.74 -5.87
C LEU A 351 20.50 -7.94 -7.31
N PRO A 352 19.60 -8.91 -7.55
CA PRO A 352 19.16 -9.23 -8.90
C PRO A 352 18.22 -8.16 -9.47
N ILE A 353 18.25 -8.03 -10.79
CA ILE A 353 17.25 -7.27 -11.55
C ILE A 353 15.92 -8.03 -11.54
N SER A 354 14.81 -7.31 -11.53
CA SER A 354 13.47 -7.88 -11.45
C SER A 354 12.54 -7.30 -12.53
N ASN A 355 11.33 -7.82 -12.57
CA ASN A 355 10.22 -7.24 -13.32
C ASN A 355 9.67 -6.03 -12.56
N PRO A 356 9.30 -4.91 -13.21
CA PRO A 356 8.78 -3.71 -12.54
C PRO A 356 7.43 -3.91 -11.82
N HIS A 357 6.69 -4.97 -12.15
CA HIS A 357 5.42 -5.33 -11.51
C HIS A 357 5.56 -6.44 -10.45
N ALA A 358 6.79 -6.94 -10.25
CA ALA A 358 7.11 -8.01 -9.30
C ALA A 358 8.25 -7.58 -8.37
N VAL A 359 8.06 -6.44 -7.73
CA VAL A 359 9.04 -5.79 -6.85
C VAL A 359 8.39 -5.30 -5.56
N ALA A 360 9.14 -5.36 -4.48
CA ALA A 360 8.79 -4.78 -3.19
C ALA A 360 10.04 -4.23 -2.52
N VAL A 361 9.90 -3.14 -1.79
CA VAL A 361 10.97 -2.57 -0.97
C VAL A 361 10.41 -2.21 0.40
N TYR A 362 11.12 -2.59 1.47
CA TYR A 362 10.73 -2.25 2.84
C TYR A 362 11.93 -2.30 3.79
N ALA A 363 12.01 -1.38 4.76
CA ALA A 363 13.02 -1.45 5.82
C ALA A 363 12.50 -2.17 7.07
N TYR A 364 13.28 -3.11 7.60
CA TYR A 364 12.92 -3.88 8.77
C TYR A 364 14.15 -4.24 9.61
N LYS A 365 14.14 -3.83 10.90
CA LYS A 365 15.21 -4.12 11.87
C LYS A 365 16.62 -3.80 11.34
N GLY A 366 16.80 -2.60 10.78
CA GLY A 366 18.09 -2.13 10.26
C GLY A 366 18.53 -2.74 8.94
N LYS A 367 17.72 -3.57 8.31
CA LYS A 367 17.94 -4.13 6.98
C LYS A 367 16.92 -3.57 6.01
N VAL A 368 17.22 -3.62 4.71
CA VAL A 368 16.28 -3.31 3.64
C VAL A 368 15.97 -4.59 2.86
N ILE A 369 14.70 -4.85 2.70
CA ILE A 369 14.19 -6.04 2.03
C ILE A 369 13.82 -5.64 0.60
N PHE A 370 14.25 -6.44 -0.38
CA PHE A 370 13.92 -6.30 -1.79
C PHE A 370 13.23 -7.57 -2.29
N GLY A 371 11.95 -7.46 -2.67
CA GLY A 371 11.24 -8.53 -3.35
C GLY A 371 11.60 -8.55 -4.83
N SER A 372 11.97 -9.70 -5.37
CA SER A 372 12.39 -9.85 -6.77
C SER A 372 11.88 -11.15 -7.36
N ALA A 373 11.32 -11.04 -8.56
CA ALA A 373 11.08 -12.17 -9.47
C ALA A 373 12.12 -12.11 -10.59
N ASN A 374 13.20 -12.83 -10.41
CA ASN A 374 14.31 -12.88 -11.37
C ASN A 374 14.42 -14.28 -11.99
N GLU A 375 15.37 -14.45 -12.92
CA GLU A 375 15.55 -15.71 -13.64
C GLU A 375 15.93 -16.91 -12.75
N LYS A 376 16.55 -16.65 -11.60
CA LYS A 376 17.05 -17.71 -10.70
C LYS A 376 16.04 -18.09 -9.63
N ALA A 377 15.32 -17.11 -9.08
CA ALA A 377 14.36 -17.33 -7.99
C ALA A 377 13.40 -16.17 -7.83
N SER A 378 12.18 -16.48 -7.35
CA SER A 378 11.25 -15.49 -6.80
C SER A 378 11.38 -15.47 -5.28
N GLY A 379 11.59 -14.29 -4.70
CA GLY A 379 11.75 -14.20 -3.24
C GLY A 379 12.18 -12.83 -2.74
N PHE A 380 12.46 -12.80 -1.44
CA PHE A 380 12.89 -11.60 -0.75
C PHE A 380 14.37 -11.68 -0.41
N TYR A 381 15.11 -10.69 -0.83
CA TYR A 381 16.52 -10.47 -0.63
C TYR A 381 16.72 -9.40 0.44
N VAL A 382 17.87 -9.40 1.10
CA VAL A 382 18.17 -8.44 2.16
C VAL A 382 19.43 -7.67 1.81
N TYR A 383 19.38 -6.36 1.94
CA TYR A 383 20.52 -5.46 1.91
C TYR A 383 20.80 -4.93 3.31
N ASP A 384 22.05 -4.91 3.72
CA ASP A 384 22.50 -4.35 4.99
C ASP A 384 23.16 -2.98 4.75
N PRO A 385 22.49 -1.86 5.09
CA PRO A 385 23.07 -0.53 4.91
C PRO A 385 24.35 -0.30 5.73
N ALA A 386 24.50 -0.97 6.87
CA ALA A 386 25.67 -0.79 7.75
C ALA A 386 26.95 -1.41 7.15
N THR A 387 26.81 -2.48 6.38
CA THR A 387 27.95 -3.20 5.78
C THR A 387 28.04 -3.06 4.27
N GLY A 388 26.98 -2.58 3.63
CA GLY A 388 26.86 -2.50 2.18
C GLY A 388 26.70 -3.87 1.49
N LYS A 389 26.44 -4.95 2.23
CA LYS A 389 26.33 -6.31 1.71
C LYS A 389 24.89 -6.74 1.51
N SER A 390 24.68 -7.62 0.55
CA SER A 390 23.39 -8.25 0.26
C SER A 390 23.44 -9.76 0.53
N ALA A 391 22.27 -10.34 0.77
CA ALA A 391 22.07 -11.77 0.93
C ALA A 391 20.72 -12.21 0.36
N GLY A 392 20.61 -13.47 -0.02
CA GLY A 392 19.31 -14.07 -0.35
C GLY A 392 19.24 -14.85 -1.66
N PRO A 393 17.99 -15.27 -2.00
CA PRO A 393 16.79 -14.95 -1.27
C PRO A 393 16.77 -15.56 0.14
N VAL A 394 16.45 -14.76 1.16
CA VAL A 394 16.22 -15.26 2.53
C VAL A 394 14.83 -15.90 2.67
N ILE A 395 13.86 -15.39 1.93
CA ILE A 395 12.54 -15.98 1.79
C ILE A 395 12.32 -16.28 0.31
N THR A 396 12.13 -17.55 -0.03
CA THR A 396 11.70 -17.97 -1.36
C THR A 396 10.18 -18.13 -1.38
N VAL A 397 9.51 -17.69 -2.45
CA VAL A 397 8.05 -17.69 -2.56
C VAL A 397 7.58 -18.33 -3.86
N LYS A 398 6.37 -18.90 -3.81
CA LYS A 398 5.65 -19.30 -5.02
C LYS A 398 4.91 -18.08 -5.59
N GLY A 399 5.25 -17.69 -6.81
CA GLY A 399 4.74 -16.49 -7.47
C GLY A 399 5.70 -15.30 -7.37
N ASN A 400 5.22 -14.13 -7.75
CA ASN A 400 6.01 -12.90 -7.82
C ASN A 400 5.82 -12.08 -6.55
N PRO A 401 6.87 -11.77 -5.78
CA PRO A 401 6.75 -10.92 -4.60
C PRO A 401 6.48 -9.46 -5.03
N TYR A 402 5.39 -8.86 -4.56
CA TYR A 402 5.06 -7.48 -4.93
C TYR A 402 4.77 -6.55 -3.73
N ALA A 403 4.67 -7.10 -2.53
CA ALA A 403 4.55 -6.30 -1.30
C ALA A 403 5.21 -7.02 -0.12
N ILE A 404 5.81 -6.25 0.79
CA ILE A 404 6.23 -6.68 2.11
C ILE A 404 6.11 -5.50 3.06
N VAL A 405 5.62 -5.72 4.27
CA VAL A 405 5.38 -4.68 5.26
C VAL A 405 5.45 -5.25 6.67
N LYS A 406 5.89 -4.46 7.64
CA LYS A 406 5.78 -4.81 9.07
C LYS A 406 4.32 -4.75 9.53
N TYR A 407 3.94 -5.74 10.36
CA TYR A 407 2.66 -5.77 11.06
C TYR A 407 2.80 -5.38 12.53
#